data_ed203c02f2515f1debc11e057fb6f05a
#
_entry.id   ed203c02f2515f1debc11e057fb6f05a
#
_cell.length_a   1.000
_cell.length_b   1.000
_cell.length_c   1.000
_cell.angle_alpha   90.00
_cell.angle_beta   90.00
_cell.angle_gamma   90.00
#
_symmetry.space_group_name_H-M   'P 1'
#
loop_
_entity.id
_entity.type
_entity.pdbx_description
1 polymer ?
#
loop_
_entity_poly.entity_id
_entity_poly.type
_entity_poly.pdbx_seq_one_letter_code
_entity_poly.pdbx_strand_id
1 'polypeptide(L)'
;VCCTTTLIWLDRARRVSVAYVIPVPVWKSSYRLVFPESGEPMLEGWAIVDNTTGEDWTKVRLSLVSGRPVSFISRLYEPRYVQRQEAELPEDQAAAPKVHEGAIALRADAAAPPSPPRKAVPGAPVASLFAAQPEAAPRPVTSSIEGAQAREVGELFEYSFPTPVTVRKDESAMVPFLQQKLSARKLLIYSGDGVNPRNAAEITNSTGKTLDGGPITVYDGNAYAGEALMETLKSGDKRLISYAVDLGTRITTLPDSGSQRVREVHLRRGVLTTRWAARETTTYTIRNVDQKAKTLVIEHPMRPQYNLVNMQPAETTASAWRFEVKLAPGATEKFPVTEERVYETSMGIAGATPDVLVTYVENTALSEAARKALARIADQKRAIAANDAEIARTEQQFNEVVKDQERLRQNIASLNRVSGQQDLVQKYARQLEAQETQLAALRDRLSELRKKKAALEEELKAQIEKLEF
;
A
#
# COMPACT_ATOMS: atom_id res chain seq x y z
N VAL A 1 -1.06 -44.19 19.89
CA VAL A 1 -1.96 -45.38 19.79
C VAL A 1 -1.61 -46.29 20.93
N CYS A 2 -2.61 -46.72 21.70
CA CYS A 2 -2.40 -47.65 22.80
C CYS A 2 -2.94 -49.01 22.37
N CYS A 3 -2.08 -49.97 22.11
CA CYS A 3 -2.43 -51.35 21.78
C CYS A 3 -2.20 -52.25 22.98
N THR A 4 -3.18 -53.12 23.24
CA THR A 4 -3.02 -54.16 24.26
C THR A 4 -2.75 -55.46 23.52
N THR A 5 -1.54 -55.99 23.66
CA THR A 5 -1.14 -57.25 23.04
C THR A 5 -0.90 -58.30 24.13
N THR A 6 -1.36 -59.51 23.90
CA THR A 6 -1.05 -60.64 24.75
C THR A 6 0.21 -61.29 24.23
N LEU A 7 1.33 -61.15 24.93
CA LEU A 7 2.58 -61.83 24.62
C LEU A 7 2.64 -63.14 25.39
N ILE A 8 2.68 -64.24 24.66
CA ILE A 8 2.87 -65.64 25.25
C ILE A 8 4.37 -65.95 25.11
N TRP A 9 5.16 -65.39 26.02
CA TRP A 9 6.56 -65.81 26.22
C TRP A 9 6.77 -66.04 27.71
N LEU A 10 7.02 -67.25 28.12
CA LEU A 10 7.13 -67.75 29.50
C LEU A 10 5.81 -68.32 30.08
N ASP A 11 5.91 -69.37 30.89
CA ASP A 11 4.91 -70.24 31.50
C ASP A 11 3.54 -69.61 31.95
N ARG A 12 3.26 -68.35 31.73
CA ARG A 12 1.99 -67.69 32.08
C ARG A 12 1.64 -66.61 31.08
N ALA A 13 0.41 -66.65 30.60
CA ALA A 13 -0.17 -65.57 29.79
C ALA A 13 -0.24 -64.25 30.61
N ARG A 14 0.35 -63.22 30.14
CA ARG A 14 0.29 -61.84 30.72
C ARG A 14 -0.33 -60.87 29.74
N ARG A 15 -1.15 -59.92 30.25
CA ARG A 15 -1.66 -58.83 29.49
C ARG A 15 -0.63 -57.69 29.59
N VAL A 16 -0.12 -57.27 28.48
CA VAL A 16 0.82 -56.17 28.39
C VAL A 16 0.14 -55.03 27.64
N SER A 17 0.17 -53.82 28.20
CA SER A 17 -0.27 -52.62 27.51
C SER A 17 0.95 -51.87 26.98
N VAL A 18 0.97 -51.64 25.69
CA VAL A 18 2.05 -50.91 25.02
C VAL A 18 1.51 -49.58 24.54
N ALA A 19 2.20 -48.51 24.88
CA ALA A 19 1.93 -47.18 24.33
C ALA A 19 3.12 -46.79 23.46
N TYR A 20 2.82 -46.29 22.26
CA TYR A 20 3.85 -45.82 21.32
C TYR A 20 3.37 -44.61 20.55
N VAL A 21 4.32 -43.81 20.06
CA VAL A 21 4.07 -42.61 19.26
C VAL A 21 4.56 -42.86 17.83
N ILE A 22 3.69 -42.63 16.88
CA ILE A 22 4.02 -42.76 15.46
C ILE A 22 3.66 -41.44 14.74
N PRO A 23 4.39 -41.09 13.69
CA PRO A 23 3.95 -40.02 12.80
C PRO A 23 2.61 -40.39 12.17
N VAL A 24 1.62 -39.48 12.24
CA VAL A 24 0.33 -39.63 11.58
C VAL A 24 0.07 -38.37 10.76
N PRO A 25 -0.65 -38.47 9.64
CA PRO A 25 -1.02 -37.27 8.87
C PRO A 25 -1.89 -36.35 9.71
N VAL A 26 -1.76 -35.05 9.43
CA VAL A 26 -2.59 -34.00 10.03
C VAL A 26 -3.99 -34.12 9.43
N TRP A 27 -5.03 -34.13 10.28
CA TRP A 27 -6.39 -34.08 9.82
C TRP A 27 -6.69 -32.69 9.18
N LYS A 28 -7.65 -32.67 8.26
CA LYS A 28 -8.08 -31.47 7.53
C LYS A 28 -9.51 -31.14 7.93
N SER A 29 -9.79 -29.87 8.18
CA SER A 29 -11.14 -29.38 8.42
C SER A 29 -11.82 -29.03 7.09
N SER A 30 -13.11 -29.34 6.99
CA SER A 30 -13.99 -28.87 5.92
C SER A 30 -15.31 -28.41 6.53
N TYR A 31 -15.85 -27.29 6.05
CA TYR A 31 -17.05 -26.70 6.63
C TYR A 31 -18.16 -26.53 5.59
N ARG A 32 -19.39 -26.49 6.07
CA ARG A 32 -20.55 -26.11 5.32
C ARG A 32 -21.34 -25.07 6.11
N LEU A 33 -21.54 -23.91 5.52
CA LEU A 33 -22.40 -22.85 6.05
C LEU A 33 -23.72 -22.87 5.31
N VAL A 34 -24.80 -23.11 6.02
CA VAL A 34 -26.14 -23.19 5.46
C VAL A 34 -26.95 -21.99 5.96
N PHE A 35 -27.40 -21.17 5.03
CA PHE A 35 -28.41 -20.14 5.27
C PHE A 35 -29.77 -20.72 4.93
N PRO A 36 -30.62 -21.10 5.88
CA PRO A 36 -31.96 -21.64 5.61
C PRO A 36 -32.86 -20.51 5.07
N GLU A 37 -33.96 -20.89 4.41
CA GLU A 37 -34.98 -19.92 3.97
C GLU A 37 -35.62 -19.19 5.16
N SER A 38 -35.73 -19.88 6.31
CA SER A 38 -36.23 -19.35 7.56
C SER A 38 -35.42 -19.93 8.73
N GLY A 39 -35.10 -19.10 9.72
CA GLY A 39 -34.34 -19.52 10.89
C GLY A 39 -32.87 -19.02 10.91
N GLU A 40 -32.11 -19.54 11.85
CA GLU A 40 -30.71 -19.15 12.04
C GLU A 40 -29.77 -19.94 11.15
N PRO A 41 -28.67 -19.32 10.66
CA PRO A 41 -27.63 -20.02 9.94
C PRO A 41 -27.02 -21.16 10.75
N MET A 42 -26.63 -22.23 10.06
CA MET A 42 -26.00 -23.39 10.66
C MET A 42 -24.62 -23.64 10.06
N LEU A 43 -23.66 -23.91 10.92
CA LEU A 43 -22.32 -24.33 10.55
C LEU A 43 -22.14 -25.81 10.87
N GLU A 44 -21.80 -26.57 9.85
CA GLU A 44 -21.41 -27.96 9.96
C GLU A 44 -19.90 -28.06 9.68
N GLY A 45 -19.19 -28.88 10.46
CA GLY A 45 -17.76 -29.11 10.28
C GLY A 45 -17.44 -30.59 10.26
N TRP A 46 -16.61 -30.98 9.31
CA TRP A 46 -16.09 -32.34 9.17
C TRP A 46 -14.57 -32.34 9.26
N ALA A 47 -14.07 -33.37 9.90
CA ALA A 47 -12.66 -33.71 9.90
C ALA A 47 -12.40 -34.79 8.85
N ILE A 48 -11.50 -34.52 7.94
CA ILE A 48 -11.02 -35.50 6.96
C ILE A 48 -9.75 -36.11 7.57
N VAL A 49 -9.80 -37.38 7.84
CA VAL A 49 -8.71 -38.16 8.50
C VAL A 49 -8.26 -39.26 7.55
N ASP A 50 -6.98 -39.23 7.19
CA ASP A 50 -6.40 -40.20 6.27
C ASP A 50 -5.69 -41.29 7.09
N ASN A 51 -6.04 -42.57 6.85
CA ASN A 51 -5.30 -43.68 7.46
C ASN A 51 -4.08 -44.06 6.59
N THR A 52 -2.95 -43.44 6.87
CA THR A 52 -1.66 -43.75 6.22
C THR A 52 -0.81 -44.71 7.03
N THR A 53 -1.38 -45.33 8.06
CA THR A 53 -0.70 -46.38 8.83
C THR A 53 -0.67 -47.71 8.06
N GLY A 54 0.22 -48.59 8.40
CA GLY A 54 0.37 -49.88 7.71
C GLY A 54 -0.77 -50.89 7.99
N GLU A 55 -1.83 -50.53 8.74
CA GLU A 55 -2.86 -51.43 9.25
C GLU A 55 -4.25 -50.80 9.27
N ASP A 56 -5.29 -51.64 9.26
CA ASP A 56 -6.69 -51.19 9.35
C ASP A 56 -7.01 -50.73 10.78
N TRP A 57 -7.65 -49.58 10.87
CA TRP A 57 -8.21 -49.07 12.12
C TRP A 57 -9.61 -49.70 12.32
N THR A 58 -9.71 -50.72 13.17
CA THR A 58 -10.99 -51.37 13.40
C THR A 58 -11.55 -50.95 14.76
N LYS A 59 -12.69 -50.27 14.77
CA LYS A 59 -13.39 -49.77 15.97
C LYS A 59 -12.47 -49.01 16.93
N VAL A 60 -11.64 -48.12 16.40
CA VAL A 60 -10.73 -47.28 17.18
C VAL A 60 -11.48 -46.09 17.79
N ARG A 61 -11.04 -45.65 18.97
CA ARG A 61 -11.44 -44.35 19.53
C ARG A 61 -10.59 -43.29 18.92
N LEU A 62 -11.23 -42.41 18.16
CA LEU A 62 -10.56 -41.29 17.50
C LEU A 62 -10.70 -40.05 18.35
N SER A 63 -9.57 -39.35 18.57
CA SER A 63 -9.53 -38.01 19.11
C SER A 63 -8.70 -37.13 18.16
N LEU A 64 -9.22 -35.97 17.83
CA LEU A 64 -8.55 -34.97 17.01
C LEU A 64 -8.18 -33.80 17.87
N VAL A 65 -6.97 -33.30 17.72
CA VAL A 65 -6.50 -32.13 18.44
C VAL A 65 -6.34 -30.97 17.43
N SER A 66 -7.02 -29.88 17.69
CA SER A 66 -6.86 -28.65 16.90
C SER A 66 -5.63 -27.87 17.36
N GLY A 67 -5.02 -27.13 16.44
CA GLY A 67 -3.86 -26.28 16.72
C GLY A 67 -2.55 -26.86 16.16
N ARG A 68 -1.45 -26.21 16.47
CA ARG A 68 -0.11 -26.60 16.02
C ARG A 68 0.78 -26.94 17.21
N PRO A 69 0.67 -28.18 17.76
CA PRO A 69 1.55 -28.57 18.83
C PRO A 69 3.00 -28.58 18.36
N VAL A 70 3.90 -28.06 19.18
CA VAL A 70 5.33 -28.13 18.91
C VAL A 70 5.82 -29.52 19.36
N SER A 71 6.29 -30.33 18.42
CA SER A 71 6.93 -31.60 18.72
C SER A 71 8.43 -31.51 18.56
N PHE A 72 9.16 -32.11 19.48
CA PHE A 72 10.61 -32.21 19.43
C PHE A 72 11.01 -33.61 18.95
N ILE A 73 11.79 -33.68 17.88
CA ILE A 73 12.43 -34.91 17.45
C ILE A 73 13.77 -35.00 18.21
N SER A 74 13.85 -35.83 19.21
CA SER A 74 15.10 -36.12 19.91
C SER A 74 15.67 -37.44 19.39
N ARG A 75 16.82 -37.35 18.70
CA ARG A 75 17.57 -38.53 18.25
C ARG A 75 18.41 -39.06 19.41
N LEU A 76 17.78 -39.80 20.32
CA LEU A 76 18.39 -40.25 21.57
C LEU A 76 19.56 -41.23 21.39
N TYR A 77 19.61 -41.92 20.25
CA TYR A 77 20.60 -42.97 19.99
C TYR A 77 21.71 -42.56 19.01
N GLU A 78 21.64 -41.35 18.43
CA GLU A 78 22.71 -40.80 17.62
C GLU A 78 23.75 -40.11 18.51
N PRO A 79 25.03 -40.51 18.43
CA PRO A 79 26.08 -39.85 19.19
C PRO A 79 26.23 -38.40 18.72
N ARG A 80 26.12 -37.45 19.65
CA ARG A 80 26.36 -36.04 19.39
C ARG A 80 27.83 -35.74 19.63
N TYR A 81 28.56 -35.44 18.57
CA TYR A 81 29.92 -34.89 18.66
C TYR A 81 29.79 -33.36 18.75
N VAL A 82 30.19 -32.80 19.89
CA VAL A 82 30.33 -31.36 20.04
C VAL A 82 31.70 -30.99 19.47
N GLN A 83 31.74 -30.35 18.34
CA GLN A 83 32.97 -29.69 17.88
C GLN A 83 33.27 -28.55 18.85
N ARG A 84 34.47 -28.58 19.49
CA ARG A 84 34.95 -27.46 20.26
C ARG A 84 35.20 -26.30 19.29
N GLN A 85 34.70 -25.11 19.60
CA GLN A 85 35.10 -23.92 18.91
C GLN A 85 36.59 -23.71 19.09
N GLU A 86 37.37 -23.78 18.02
CA GLU A 86 38.74 -23.34 18.01
C GLU A 86 38.73 -21.83 18.08
N ALA A 87 39.35 -21.26 19.12
CA ALA A 87 39.56 -19.84 19.23
C ALA A 87 40.70 -19.45 18.26
N GLU A 88 40.39 -18.85 17.16
CA GLU A 88 41.39 -18.23 16.28
C GLU A 88 42.02 -17.02 16.98
N LEU A 89 43.35 -16.98 17.05
CA LEU A 89 44.09 -15.85 17.57
C LEU A 89 43.93 -14.64 16.63
N PRO A 90 43.76 -13.42 17.16
CA PRO A 90 43.53 -12.21 16.35
C PRO A 90 44.66 -11.83 15.37
N GLU A 91 45.81 -12.49 15.45
CA GLU A 91 46.99 -12.21 14.63
C GLU A 91 46.92 -12.78 13.20
N ASP A 92 46.00 -13.69 12.93
CA ASP A 92 45.86 -14.32 11.60
C ASP A 92 44.85 -13.60 10.66
N GLN A 93 44.27 -12.49 11.07
CA GLN A 93 43.47 -11.65 10.19
C GLN A 93 44.39 -10.67 9.44
N ALA A 94 44.91 -11.12 8.29
CA ALA A 94 45.54 -10.22 7.34
C ALA A 94 44.51 -9.19 6.86
N ALA A 95 44.75 -7.92 7.15
CA ALA A 95 43.93 -6.80 6.71
C ALA A 95 43.90 -6.76 5.17
N ALA A 96 42.77 -7.10 4.59
CA ALA A 96 42.56 -6.95 3.15
C ALA A 96 42.60 -5.46 2.79
N PRO A 97 43.33 -5.05 1.75
CA PRO A 97 43.43 -3.65 1.35
C PRO A 97 42.03 -3.18 0.89
N LYS A 98 41.56 -2.04 1.43
CA LYS A 98 40.34 -1.38 0.99
C LYS A 98 40.55 -0.79 -0.40
N VAL A 99 39.92 -1.37 -1.40
CA VAL A 99 39.83 -0.79 -2.74
C VAL A 99 38.74 0.26 -2.72
N HIS A 100 39.14 1.53 -2.94
CA HIS A 100 38.18 2.63 -3.14
C HIS A 100 37.82 2.64 -4.64
N GLU A 101 36.61 2.20 -4.97
CA GLU A 101 36.05 2.33 -6.32
C GLU A 101 35.59 3.79 -6.53
N GLY A 102 36.30 4.48 -7.42
CA GLY A 102 35.84 5.74 -8.02
C GLY A 102 34.92 5.42 -9.20
N ALA A 103 33.62 5.69 -9.02
CA ALA A 103 32.63 5.42 -10.05
C ALA A 103 32.55 6.56 -11.07
N ILE A 104 32.79 6.25 -12.35
CA ILE A 104 32.14 6.92 -13.49
C ILE A 104 31.48 5.82 -14.32
N ALA A 105 30.18 5.65 -14.13
CA ALA A 105 29.40 4.74 -14.95
C ALA A 105 28.87 5.46 -16.20
N LEU A 106 29.44 5.16 -17.34
CA LEU A 106 28.87 5.42 -18.65
C LEU A 106 27.77 4.36 -18.91
N ARG A 107 26.56 4.86 -19.14
CA ARG A 107 25.40 4.07 -19.55
C ARG A 107 25.69 3.41 -20.90
N ALA A 108 25.59 2.09 -20.97
CA ALA A 108 25.44 1.35 -22.22
C ALA A 108 24.05 0.70 -22.21
N ASP A 109 23.23 1.07 -23.17
CA ASP A 109 21.96 0.42 -23.50
C ASP A 109 22.24 -1.03 -23.92
N ALA A 110 21.68 -1.99 -23.20
CA ALA A 110 21.63 -3.38 -23.61
C ALA A 110 20.19 -3.76 -23.91
N ALA A 111 19.92 -3.99 -25.20
CA ALA A 111 18.68 -4.49 -25.72
C ALA A 111 18.40 -5.92 -25.21
N ALA A 112 17.14 -6.17 -24.83
CA ALA A 112 16.65 -7.48 -24.41
C ALA A 112 16.58 -8.44 -25.60
N PRO A 113 16.91 -9.74 -25.41
CA PRO A 113 16.80 -10.73 -26.47
C PRO A 113 15.34 -11.13 -26.74
N PRO A 114 14.97 -11.46 -27.97
CA PRO A 114 13.61 -11.84 -28.35
C PRO A 114 13.21 -13.23 -27.84
N SER A 115 11.97 -13.34 -27.35
CA SER A 115 11.36 -14.59 -26.92
C SER A 115 11.12 -15.56 -28.13
N PRO A 116 11.27 -16.88 -27.94
CA PRO A 116 11.04 -17.83 -29.00
C PRO A 116 9.54 -18.01 -29.33
N PRO A 117 9.20 -18.35 -30.59
CA PRO A 117 7.80 -18.45 -31.01
C PRO A 117 7.12 -19.71 -30.44
N ARG A 118 5.92 -19.55 -29.90
CA ARG A 118 5.04 -20.66 -29.51
C ARG A 118 4.56 -21.42 -30.73
N LYS A 119 4.83 -22.70 -30.76
CA LYS A 119 4.26 -23.63 -31.75
C LYS A 119 2.74 -23.81 -31.46
N ALA A 120 1.95 -23.62 -32.49
CA ALA A 120 0.53 -23.93 -32.47
C ALA A 120 0.32 -25.46 -32.46
N VAL A 121 -0.56 -25.93 -31.59
CA VAL A 121 -1.00 -27.33 -31.55
C VAL A 121 -2.29 -27.44 -32.39
N PRO A 122 -2.43 -28.44 -33.29
CA PRO A 122 -3.63 -28.62 -34.10
C PRO A 122 -4.82 -29.11 -33.26
N GLY A 123 -6.01 -28.66 -33.63
CA GLY A 123 -7.26 -28.89 -32.92
C GLY A 123 -7.67 -30.36 -32.83
N ALA A 124 -8.25 -30.69 -31.68
CA ALA A 124 -9.01 -31.91 -31.47
C ALA A 124 -10.51 -31.72 -31.85
N PRO A 125 -11.21 -32.77 -32.32
CA PRO A 125 -12.53 -32.64 -32.85
C PRO A 125 -13.60 -32.43 -31.75
N VAL A 126 -14.59 -31.61 -32.05
CA VAL A 126 -15.80 -31.39 -31.25
C VAL A 126 -16.62 -32.68 -31.14
N ALA A 127 -16.70 -33.23 -29.94
CA ALA A 127 -17.67 -34.30 -29.65
C ALA A 127 -19.03 -33.69 -29.30
N SER A 128 -20.05 -34.26 -29.91
CA SER A 128 -21.45 -33.89 -29.88
C SER A 128 -22.06 -33.86 -28.48
N LEU A 129 -22.87 -32.83 -28.24
CA LEU A 129 -23.78 -32.64 -27.12
C LEU A 129 -24.74 -33.82 -26.97
N PHE A 130 -24.60 -34.62 -25.92
CA PHE A 130 -25.72 -35.34 -25.32
C PHE A 130 -26.30 -34.43 -24.26
N ALA A 131 -27.55 -34.02 -24.46
CA ALA A 131 -28.35 -33.35 -23.46
C ALA A 131 -28.62 -34.32 -22.30
N ALA A 132 -27.89 -34.17 -21.20
CA ALA A 132 -28.25 -34.80 -19.93
C ALA A 132 -29.41 -34.01 -19.33
N GLN A 133 -30.50 -34.66 -19.05
CA GLN A 133 -31.58 -34.12 -18.21
C GLN A 133 -31.01 -33.72 -16.86
N PRO A 134 -31.45 -32.60 -16.26
CA PRO A 134 -31.01 -32.22 -14.93
C PRO A 134 -31.56 -33.25 -13.93
N GLU A 135 -30.67 -34.09 -13.45
CA GLU A 135 -30.89 -34.92 -12.28
C GLU A 135 -31.10 -33.98 -11.08
N ALA A 136 -32.19 -34.13 -10.36
CA ALA A 136 -32.54 -33.29 -9.22
C ALA A 136 -31.35 -33.28 -8.23
N ALA A 137 -30.84 -32.10 -7.92
CA ALA A 137 -29.73 -31.92 -6.98
C ALA A 137 -30.03 -32.65 -5.66
N PRO A 138 -29.10 -33.46 -5.13
CA PRO A 138 -29.33 -34.20 -3.89
C PRO A 138 -29.63 -33.22 -2.78
N ARG A 139 -30.76 -33.41 -2.09
CA ARG A 139 -31.07 -32.63 -0.87
C ARG A 139 -29.94 -32.83 0.14
N PRO A 140 -29.47 -31.78 0.79
CA PRO A 140 -28.43 -31.90 1.82
C PRO A 140 -28.98 -32.80 2.94
N VAL A 141 -28.49 -34.02 3.00
CA VAL A 141 -28.80 -34.94 4.10
C VAL A 141 -27.94 -34.52 5.28
N THR A 142 -28.57 -34.00 6.32
CA THR A 142 -27.89 -33.76 7.61
C THR A 142 -27.36 -35.10 8.12
N SER A 143 -26.07 -35.11 8.53
CA SER A 143 -25.44 -36.30 9.09
C SER A 143 -26.21 -36.74 10.35
N SER A 144 -26.65 -37.99 10.40
CA SER A 144 -27.33 -38.59 11.56
C SER A 144 -26.34 -39.09 12.65
N ILE A 145 -25.05 -38.84 12.51
CA ILE A 145 -24.01 -39.25 13.44
C ILE A 145 -23.89 -38.19 14.55
N GLU A 146 -23.93 -38.62 15.79
CA GLU A 146 -23.70 -37.76 16.97
C GLU A 146 -22.37 -37.01 16.82
N GLY A 147 -22.39 -35.67 16.97
CA GLY A 147 -21.21 -34.83 16.89
C GLY A 147 -20.21 -35.12 18.01
N ALA A 148 -18.92 -34.88 17.74
CA ALA A 148 -17.86 -35.05 18.67
C ALA A 148 -18.02 -34.15 19.92
N GLN A 149 -17.64 -34.70 21.10
CA GLN A 149 -17.50 -33.91 22.31
C GLN A 149 -16.17 -33.14 22.28
N ALA A 150 -16.22 -31.82 22.48
CA ALA A 150 -15.02 -31.02 22.51
C ALA A 150 -14.61 -30.67 23.95
N ARG A 151 -13.32 -30.75 24.23
CA ARG A 151 -12.71 -30.34 25.48
C ARG A 151 -11.54 -29.42 25.22
N GLU A 152 -11.45 -28.35 25.97
CA GLU A 152 -10.31 -27.44 25.93
C GLU A 152 -9.12 -28.04 26.69
N VAL A 153 -7.94 -28.05 26.04
CA VAL A 153 -6.69 -28.54 26.60
C VAL A 153 -5.63 -27.44 26.42
N GLY A 154 -5.61 -26.49 27.36
CA GLY A 154 -4.80 -25.29 27.24
C GLY A 154 -5.29 -24.41 26.09
N GLU A 155 -4.44 -24.09 25.10
CA GLU A 155 -4.81 -23.37 23.87
C GLU A 155 -5.31 -24.28 22.75
N LEU A 156 -5.39 -25.58 22.97
CA LEU A 156 -5.78 -26.61 22.02
C LEU A 156 -7.18 -27.12 22.33
N PHE A 157 -7.93 -27.52 21.30
CA PHE A 157 -9.20 -28.21 21.47
C PHE A 157 -9.06 -29.68 21.07
N GLU A 158 -9.52 -30.59 21.93
CA GLU A 158 -9.65 -31.97 21.62
C GLU A 158 -11.10 -32.31 21.25
N TYR A 159 -11.30 -32.89 20.07
CA TYR A 159 -12.57 -33.45 19.65
C TYR A 159 -12.56 -34.94 19.76
N SER A 160 -13.26 -35.51 20.78
CA SER A 160 -13.36 -36.93 20.99
C SER A 160 -14.67 -37.46 20.39
N PHE A 161 -14.57 -38.52 19.59
CA PHE A 161 -15.72 -39.16 18.97
C PHE A 161 -16.24 -40.26 19.87
N PRO A 162 -17.53 -40.21 20.30
CA PRO A 162 -18.11 -41.23 21.18
C PRO A 162 -18.27 -42.56 20.45
N THR A 163 -18.51 -42.54 19.16
CA THR A 163 -18.67 -43.75 18.34
C THR A 163 -17.31 -44.21 17.81
N PRO A 164 -16.94 -45.49 18.00
CA PRO A 164 -15.72 -46.03 17.42
C PRO A 164 -15.73 -45.98 15.90
N VAL A 165 -14.59 -45.56 15.32
CA VAL A 165 -14.43 -45.36 13.88
C VAL A 165 -13.63 -46.51 13.29
N THR A 166 -14.04 -46.98 12.12
CA THR A 166 -13.33 -47.99 11.32
C THR A 166 -12.87 -47.35 10.02
N VAL A 167 -11.56 -47.36 9.78
CA VAL A 167 -10.96 -46.81 8.54
C VAL A 167 -9.91 -47.80 8.06
N ARG A 168 -10.09 -48.30 6.86
CA ARG A 168 -9.11 -49.22 6.29
C ARG A 168 -7.79 -48.54 5.98
N LYS A 169 -6.77 -49.34 5.84
CA LYS A 169 -5.47 -48.88 5.37
C LYS A 169 -5.65 -48.15 4.03
N ASP A 170 -4.94 -46.99 3.86
CA ASP A 170 -4.94 -46.14 2.69
C ASP A 170 -6.33 -45.55 2.30
N GLU A 171 -7.29 -45.57 3.26
CA GLU A 171 -8.61 -44.92 3.13
C GLU A 171 -8.70 -43.64 3.98
N SER A 172 -9.58 -42.76 3.58
CA SER A 172 -9.92 -41.52 4.31
C SER A 172 -11.31 -41.64 4.92
N ALA A 173 -11.49 -41.11 6.12
CA ALA A 173 -12.79 -40.99 6.77
C ALA A 173 -13.15 -39.50 6.92
N MET A 174 -14.40 -39.17 6.66
CA MET A 174 -14.99 -37.85 6.92
C MET A 174 -15.86 -37.96 8.18
N VAL A 175 -15.43 -37.34 9.27
CA VAL A 175 -16.06 -37.47 10.57
C VAL A 175 -16.62 -36.12 11.02
N PRO A 176 -17.95 -36.01 11.33
CA PRO A 176 -18.54 -34.74 11.74
C PRO A 176 -18.07 -34.38 13.17
N PHE A 177 -17.48 -33.21 13.33
CA PHE A 177 -17.05 -32.72 14.63
C PHE A 177 -17.80 -31.48 15.13
N LEU A 178 -18.56 -30.81 14.24
CA LEU A 178 -19.32 -29.62 14.57
C LEU A 178 -20.64 -29.62 13.82
N GLN A 179 -21.74 -29.35 14.53
CA GLN A 179 -23.04 -29.03 13.97
C GLN A 179 -23.73 -28.06 14.92
N GLN A 180 -23.70 -26.79 14.58
CA GLN A 180 -24.14 -25.77 15.50
C GLN A 180 -24.74 -24.56 14.77
N LYS A 181 -25.75 -23.95 15.36
CA LYS A 181 -26.25 -22.64 14.93
C LYS A 181 -25.18 -21.59 15.14
N LEU A 182 -25.05 -20.69 14.21
CA LEU A 182 -24.02 -19.67 14.18
C LEU A 182 -24.62 -18.30 13.89
N SER A 183 -24.09 -17.27 14.55
CA SER A 183 -24.44 -15.90 14.17
C SER A 183 -23.75 -15.54 12.86
N ALA A 184 -24.51 -15.48 11.77
CA ALA A 184 -23.99 -15.08 10.47
C ALA A 184 -25.02 -14.24 9.71
N ARG A 185 -24.52 -13.27 8.93
CA ARG A 185 -25.37 -12.45 8.04
C ARG A 185 -24.79 -12.42 6.63
N LYS A 186 -25.69 -12.46 5.64
CA LYS A 186 -25.31 -12.28 4.23
C LYS A 186 -25.14 -10.81 3.91
N LEU A 187 -24.09 -10.49 3.16
CA LEU A 187 -23.82 -9.14 2.65
C LEU A 187 -22.99 -9.22 1.36
N LEU A 188 -22.77 -8.07 0.75
CA LEU A 188 -21.84 -7.90 -0.36
C LEU A 188 -20.59 -7.22 0.15
N ILE A 189 -19.43 -7.57 -0.43
CA ILE A 189 -18.17 -6.87 -0.18
C ILE A 189 -17.57 -6.38 -1.49
N TYR A 190 -17.05 -5.15 -1.49
CA TYR A 190 -16.38 -4.54 -2.61
C TYR A 190 -15.03 -3.97 -2.17
N SER A 191 -13.95 -4.51 -2.69
CA SER A 191 -12.56 -4.13 -2.37
C SER A 191 -11.86 -3.40 -3.52
N GLY A 192 -12.62 -2.89 -4.50
CA GLY A 192 -12.05 -2.18 -5.65
C GLY A 192 -11.70 -3.07 -6.85
N ASP A 193 -11.84 -4.39 -6.73
CA ASP A 193 -11.52 -5.33 -7.79
C ASP A 193 -12.69 -5.50 -8.76
N GLY A 194 -12.59 -4.86 -9.93
CA GLY A 194 -13.60 -4.98 -10.97
C GLY A 194 -14.86 -4.13 -10.72
N VAL A 195 -15.97 -4.48 -11.39
CA VAL A 195 -17.23 -3.71 -11.35
C VAL A 195 -18.30 -4.37 -10.48
N ASN A 196 -18.13 -5.62 -10.12
CA ASN A 196 -19.10 -6.38 -9.34
C ASN A 196 -18.56 -6.66 -7.94
N PRO A 197 -19.35 -6.46 -6.87
CA PRO A 197 -19.00 -6.90 -5.53
C PRO A 197 -19.07 -8.43 -5.44
N ARG A 198 -18.56 -8.96 -4.34
CA ARG A 198 -18.66 -10.39 -4.03
C ARG A 198 -19.76 -10.63 -2.99
N ASN A 199 -20.48 -11.73 -3.15
CA ASN A 199 -21.32 -12.27 -2.08
C ASN A 199 -20.42 -12.71 -0.93
N ALA A 200 -20.75 -12.30 0.27
CA ALA A 200 -20.00 -12.61 1.46
C ALA A 200 -20.90 -12.95 2.64
N ALA A 201 -20.33 -13.67 3.59
CA ALA A 201 -20.93 -13.94 4.89
C ALA A 201 -20.05 -13.35 5.99
N GLU A 202 -20.65 -12.55 6.84
CA GLU A 202 -20.04 -12.13 8.09
C GLU A 202 -20.40 -13.16 9.16
N ILE A 203 -19.41 -13.86 9.69
CA ILE A 203 -19.54 -14.95 10.65
C ILE A 203 -18.99 -14.51 11.98
N THR A 204 -19.74 -14.71 13.06
CA THR A 204 -19.22 -14.58 14.42
C THR A 204 -19.16 -15.97 15.05
N ASN A 205 -17.98 -16.40 15.46
CA ASN A 205 -17.80 -17.70 16.08
C ASN A 205 -18.42 -17.72 17.49
N SER A 206 -19.68 -18.13 17.57
CA SER A 206 -20.42 -18.30 18.84
C SER A 206 -20.36 -19.74 19.36
N THR A 207 -19.49 -20.60 18.81
CA THR A 207 -19.47 -22.04 19.15
C THR A 207 -18.78 -22.35 20.48
N GLY A 208 -18.06 -21.40 21.08
CA GLY A 208 -17.24 -21.63 22.25
C GLY A 208 -15.96 -22.42 21.98
N LYS A 209 -15.66 -22.74 20.73
CA LYS A 209 -14.51 -23.55 20.29
C LYS A 209 -13.68 -22.76 19.29
N THR A 210 -12.40 -23.08 19.16
CA THR A 210 -11.60 -22.58 18.04
C THR A 210 -11.91 -23.43 16.81
N LEU A 211 -12.26 -22.78 15.71
CA LEU A 211 -12.49 -23.41 14.40
C LEU A 211 -11.18 -23.36 13.62
N ASP A 212 -10.65 -24.51 13.23
CA ASP A 212 -9.45 -24.58 12.41
C ASP A 212 -9.72 -24.07 10.99
N GLY A 213 -8.69 -23.48 10.35
CA GLY A 213 -8.79 -23.03 8.97
C GLY A 213 -9.06 -24.17 8.00
N GLY A 214 -9.92 -23.93 7.01
CA GLY A 214 -10.26 -24.93 6.00
C GLY A 214 -11.25 -24.41 4.97
N PRO A 215 -11.52 -25.20 3.90
CA PRO A 215 -12.52 -24.84 2.90
C PRO A 215 -13.91 -24.82 3.53
N ILE A 216 -14.70 -23.81 3.14
CA ILE A 216 -16.08 -23.65 3.55
C ILE A 216 -16.96 -23.53 2.33
N THR A 217 -17.95 -24.42 2.20
CA THR A 217 -18.96 -24.38 1.17
C THR A 217 -20.21 -23.68 1.71
N VAL A 218 -20.74 -22.72 0.97
CA VAL A 218 -21.91 -21.93 1.39
C VAL A 218 -23.15 -22.39 0.61
N TYR A 219 -24.22 -22.61 1.34
CA TYR A 219 -25.55 -22.89 0.79
C TYR A 219 -26.51 -21.78 1.18
N ASP A 220 -27.31 -21.34 0.22
CA ASP A 220 -28.41 -20.38 0.42
C ASP A 220 -29.75 -21.08 0.10
N GLY A 221 -30.56 -21.27 1.12
CA GLY A 221 -31.67 -22.21 1.03
C GLY A 221 -31.13 -23.62 0.81
N ASN A 222 -31.62 -24.28 -0.24
CA ASN A 222 -31.14 -25.62 -0.65
C ASN A 222 -30.17 -25.56 -1.85
N ALA A 223 -29.70 -24.37 -2.24
CA ALA A 223 -28.86 -24.18 -3.41
C ALA A 223 -27.39 -23.93 -3.01
N TYR A 224 -26.48 -24.51 -3.77
CA TYR A 224 -25.07 -24.19 -3.69
C TYR A 224 -24.85 -22.73 -4.08
N ALA A 225 -24.22 -21.96 -3.18
CA ALA A 225 -23.98 -20.52 -3.35
C ALA A 225 -22.53 -20.17 -3.63
N GLY A 226 -21.58 -21.06 -3.32
CA GLY A 226 -20.15 -20.87 -3.58
C GLY A 226 -19.27 -21.45 -2.51
N GLU A 227 -17.97 -21.20 -2.65
CA GLU A 227 -16.92 -21.70 -1.75
C GLU A 227 -15.94 -20.58 -1.36
N ALA A 228 -15.37 -20.73 -0.17
CA ALA A 228 -14.35 -19.84 0.34
C ALA A 228 -13.32 -20.61 1.18
N LEU A 229 -12.21 -19.96 1.49
CA LEU A 229 -11.27 -20.45 2.48
C LEU A 229 -11.48 -19.68 3.78
N MET A 230 -11.78 -20.40 4.86
CA MET A 230 -11.88 -19.84 6.20
C MET A 230 -10.52 -19.97 6.90
N GLU A 231 -10.04 -18.88 7.47
CA GLU A 231 -8.90 -18.92 8.37
C GLU A 231 -9.31 -19.43 9.75
N THR A 232 -8.34 -19.81 10.58
CA THR A 232 -8.60 -20.21 11.97
C THR A 232 -9.33 -19.08 12.71
N LEU A 233 -10.46 -19.41 13.34
CA LEU A 233 -11.36 -18.48 13.98
C LEU A 233 -11.56 -18.84 15.45
N LYS A 234 -11.04 -18.02 16.36
CA LYS A 234 -11.20 -18.24 17.82
C LYS A 234 -12.64 -17.97 18.23
N SER A 235 -13.02 -18.51 19.39
CA SER A 235 -14.33 -18.22 19.99
C SER A 235 -14.51 -16.72 20.23
N GLY A 236 -15.64 -16.19 19.82
CA GLY A 236 -15.98 -14.75 19.89
C GLY A 236 -15.44 -13.92 18.72
N ASP A 237 -14.52 -14.41 17.92
CA ASP A 237 -13.98 -13.71 16.78
C ASP A 237 -15.02 -13.58 15.65
N LYS A 238 -14.90 -12.48 14.91
CA LYS A 238 -15.71 -12.16 13.75
C LYS A 238 -14.87 -12.22 12.48
N ARG A 239 -15.41 -12.81 11.42
CA ARG A 239 -14.72 -12.93 10.14
C ARG A 239 -15.69 -12.70 8.97
N LEU A 240 -15.18 -12.01 7.96
CA LEU A 240 -15.87 -11.83 6.70
C LEU A 240 -15.27 -12.77 5.65
N ILE A 241 -16.10 -13.62 5.05
CA ILE A 241 -15.71 -14.57 4.01
C ILE A 241 -16.47 -14.27 2.72
N SER A 242 -15.78 -14.17 1.59
CA SER A 242 -16.40 -13.98 0.27
C SER A 242 -16.38 -15.29 -0.49
N TYR A 243 -17.53 -15.68 -1.08
CA TYR A 243 -17.71 -17.00 -1.67
C TYR A 243 -18.19 -17.01 -3.12
N ALA A 244 -18.69 -15.90 -3.67
CA ALA A 244 -19.13 -15.80 -5.06
C ALA A 244 -19.11 -14.34 -5.55
N VAL A 245 -19.23 -14.12 -6.85
CA VAL A 245 -19.42 -12.78 -7.45
C VAL A 245 -20.91 -12.47 -7.53
N ASP A 246 -21.34 -11.27 -7.12
CA ASP A 246 -22.71 -10.80 -7.28
C ASP A 246 -22.87 -10.05 -8.61
N LEU A 247 -23.55 -10.66 -9.57
CA LEU A 247 -23.81 -10.06 -10.88
C LEU A 247 -24.95 -9.03 -10.87
N GLY A 248 -25.75 -9.02 -9.81
CA GLY A 248 -26.90 -8.14 -9.64
C GLY A 248 -26.55 -6.75 -9.09
N THR A 249 -25.29 -6.48 -8.77
CA THR A 249 -24.83 -5.16 -8.32
C THR A 249 -23.62 -4.72 -9.14
N ARG A 250 -23.61 -3.46 -9.55
CA ARG A 250 -22.48 -2.85 -10.29
C ARG A 250 -21.98 -1.62 -9.57
N ILE A 251 -20.67 -1.47 -9.48
CA ILE A 251 -20.02 -0.37 -8.80
C ILE A 251 -19.03 0.28 -9.76
N THR A 252 -19.14 1.59 -9.89
CA THR A 252 -18.19 2.41 -10.64
C THR A 252 -17.53 3.37 -9.67
N THR A 253 -16.22 3.40 -9.66
CA THR A 253 -15.40 4.26 -8.80
C THR A 253 -14.88 5.44 -9.60
N LEU A 254 -15.15 6.65 -9.16
CA LEU A 254 -14.65 7.89 -9.76
C LEU A 254 -13.86 8.66 -8.73
N PRO A 255 -12.53 8.74 -8.87
CA PRO A 255 -11.72 9.63 -8.07
C PRO A 255 -11.89 11.08 -8.58
N ASP A 256 -12.07 12.02 -7.67
CA ASP A 256 -12.03 13.46 -7.95
C ASP A 256 -10.64 13.97 -7.57
N SER A 257 -9.99 14.67 -8.49
CA SER A 257 -8.71 15.34 -8.25
C SER A 257 -8.95 16.53 -7.31
N GLY A 258 -8.62 16.31 -6.07
CA GLY A 258 -8.98 17.15 -4.96
C GLY A 258 -8.48 18.60 -4.97
N SER A 259 -9.06 19.41 -4.13
CA SER A 259 -8.63 20.78 -3.86
C SER A 259 -7.50 20.82 -2.84
N GLN A 260 -6.45 21.56 -3.16
CA GLN A 260 -5.43 21.92 -2.19
C GLN A 260 -5.76 23.27 -1.56
N ARG A 261 -5.71 23.34 -0.24
CA ARG A 261 -5.95 24.58 0.50
C ARG A 261 -4.81 24.83 1.47
N VAL A 262 -4.35 26.06 1.53
CA VAL A 262 -3.46 26.48 2.61
C VAL A 262 -4.29 26.60 3.89
N ARG A 263 -3.86 25.91 4.94
CA ARG A 263 -4.47 26.00 6.27
C ARG A 263 -3.81 27.09 7.12
N GLU A 264 -2.49 27.08 7.13
CA GLU A 264 -1.69 27.95 7.97
C GLU A 264 -0.41 28.35 7.23
N VAL A 265 0.05 29.55 7.49
CA VAL A 265 1.34 30.04 7.01
C VAL A 265 2.07 30.70 8.16
N HIS A 266 3.27 30.25 8.43
CA HIS A 266 4.14 30.80 9.47
C HIS A 266 5.44 31.28 8.87
N LEU A 267 5.87 32.43 9.30
CA LEU A 267 7.20 32.96 8.97
C LEU A 267 8.03 33.07 10.23
N ARG A 268 9.18 32.42 10.21
CA ARG A 268 10.15 32.53 11.30
C ARG A 268 11.57 32.53 10.78
N ARG A 269 12.35 33.53 11.18
CA ARG A 269 13.78 33.66 10.79
C ARG A 269 13.99 33.56 9.27
N GLY A 270 13.11 34.18 8.49
CA GLY A 270 13.21 34.16 7.04
C GLY A 270 12.80 32.85 6.35
N VAL A 271 12.28 31.88 7.10
CA VAL A 271 11.72 30.64 6.56
C VAL A 271 10.20 30.71 6.63
N LEU A 272 9.56 30.65 5.45
CA LEU A 272 8.11 30.58 5.30
C LEU A 272 7.71 29.11 5.30
N THR A 273 6.98 28.68 6.33
CA THR A 273 6.42 27.33 6.45
C THR A 273 4.93 27.40 6.13
N THR A 274 4.50 26.63 5.15
CA THR A 274 3.12 26.57 4.70
C THR A 274 2.56 25.19 4.98
N ARG A 275 1.43 25.15 5.65
CA ARG A 275 0.67 23.95 5.97
C ARG A 275 -0.47 23.79 4.98
N TRP A 276 -0.40 22.74 4.19
CA TRP A 276 -1.37 22.45 3.15
C TRP A 276 -2.32 21.34 3.58
N ALA A 277 -3.57 21.46 3.20
CA ALA A 277 -4.56 20.40 3.26
C ALA A 277 -4.97 20.00 1.84
N ALA A 278 -4.58 18.82 1.41
CA ALA A 278 -5.03 18.23 0.17
C ALA A 278 -6.24 17.33 0.45
N ARG A 279 -7.40 17.64 -0.13
CA ARG A 279 -8.61 16.82 -0.05
C ARG A 279 -8.84 16.11 -1.35
N GLU A 280 -9.14 14.85 -1.27
CA GLU A 280 -9.50 14.00 -2.40
C GLU A 280 -10.81 13.28 -2.07
N THR A 281 -11.67 13.14 -3.06
CA THR A 281 -12.96 12.46 -2.90
C THR A 281 -13.05 11.32 -3.89
N THR A 282 -13.29 10.11 -3.38
CA THR A 282 -13.59 8.95 -4.22
C THR A 282 -15.10 8.69 -4.15
N THR A 283 -15.78 8.81 -5.29
CA THR A 283 -17.21 8.56 -5.37
C THR A 283 -17.48 7.17 -5.92
N TYR A 284 -18.13 6.33 -5.11
CA TYR A 284 -18.64 5.03 -5.50
C TYR A 284 -20.09 5.18 -5.99
N THR A 285 -20.33 4.93 -7.29
CA THR A 285 -21.67 4.88 -7.83
C THR A 285 -22.11 3.42 -7.87
N ILE A 286 -23.09 3.06 -7.05
CA ILE A 286 -23.54 1.69 -6.79
C ILE A 286 -24.92 1.53 -7.42
N ARG A 287 -25.09 0.53 -8.30
CA ARG A 287 -26.36 0.20 -8.93
C ARG A 287 -26.77 -1.21 -8.56
N ASN A 288 -27.84 -1.35 -7.79
CA ASN A 288 -28.50 -2.62 -7.53
C ASN A 288 -29.56 -2.87 -8.63
N VAL A 289 -29.37 -3.86 -9.48
CA VAL A 289 -30.35 -4.20 -10.56
C VAL A 289 -31.37 -5.23 -10.11
N ASP A 290 -31.14 -5.87 -8.95
CA ASP A 290 -32.06 -6.88 -8.41
C ASP A 290 -33.24 -6.25 -7.67
N GLN A 291 -34.34 -7.02 -7.62
CA GLN A 291 -35.55 -6.66 -6.88
C GLN A 291 -35.48 -7.02 -5.38
N LYS A 292 -34.26 -7.20 -4.85
CA LYS A 292 -34.01 -7.50 -3.43
C LYS A 292 -33.13 -6.42 -2.80
N ALA A 293 -33.47 -6.05 -1.58
CA ALA A 293 -32.61 -5.19 -0.79
C ALA A 293 -31.31 -5.93 -0.44
N LYS A 294 -30.18 -5.22 -0.48
CA LYS A 294 -28.87 -5.77 -0.20
C LYS A 294 -28.11 -4.86 0.79
N THR A 295 -27.21 -5.45 1.54
CA THR A 295 -26.25 -4.72 2.35
C THR A 295 -24.87 -4.87 1.71
N LEU A 296 -24.24 -3.74 1.40
CA LEU A 296 -22.91 -3.69 0.78
C LEU A 296 -21.90 -3.12 1.78
N VAL A 297 -20.81 -3.81 1.94
CA VAL A 297 -19.61 -3.29 2.63
C VAL A 297 -18.61 -2.85 1.57
N ILE A 298 -18.23 -1.57 1.60
CA ILE A 298 -17.18 -1.00 0.76
C ILE A 298 -15.90 -0.97 1.58
N GLU A 299 -14.86 -1.67 1.12
CA GLU A 299 -13.51 -1.56 1.65
C GLU A 299 -12.77 -0.46 0.91
N HIS A 300 -12.68 0.70 1.54
CA HIS A 300 -11.90 1.81 1.01
C HIS A 300 -10.45 1.71 1.54
N PRO A 301 -9.43 1.64 0.66
CA PRO A 301 -8.06 1.43 1.10
C PRO A 301 -7.54 2.60 1.93
N MET A 302 -6.90 2.31 3.06
CA MET A 302 -6.24 3.31 3.89
C MET A 302 -4.93 3.74 3.21
N ARG A 303 -4.78 5.06 3.03
CA ARG A 303 -3.57 5.65 2.47
C ARG A 303 -2.73 6.29 3.59
N PRO A 304 -1.39 6.13 3.59
CA PRO A 304 -0.54 6.77 4.58
C PRO A 304 -0.73 8.29 4.63
N GLN A 305 -0.86 8.84 5.82
CA GLN A 305 -1.05 10.27 6.08
C GLN A 305 -2.40 10.87 5.65
N TYR A 306 -3.31 10.08 5.06
CA TYR A 306 -4.66 10.51 4.78
C TYR A 306 -5.60 10.15 5.92
N ASN A 307 -6.51 11.05 6.25
CA ASN A 307 -7.55 10.85 7.24
C ASN A 307 -8.91 11.13 6.63
N LEU A 308 -9.93 10.41 7.08
CA LEU A 308 -11.30 10.63 6.64
C LEU A 308 -11.81 12.01 7.11
N VAL A 309 -12.59 12.66 6.24
CA VAL A 309 -13.19 13.96 6.54
C VAL A 309 -14.69 13.80 6.74
N ASN A 310 -15.17 14.17 7.94
CA ASN A 310 -16.61 14.18 8.31
C ASN A 310 -17.34 12.84 8.10
N MET A 311 -16.63 11.72 8.17
CA MET A 311 -17.18 10.39 7.98
C MET A 311 -16.53 9.41 8.96
N GLN A 312 -17.33 8.50 9.51
CA GLN A 312 -16.83 7.41 10.36
C GLN A 312 -17.10 6.07 9.67
N PRO A 313 -16.10 5.19 9.57
CA PRO A 313 -16.28 3.85 9.06
C PRO A 313 -17.05 2.99 10.06
N ALA A 314 -17.80 2.01 9.58
CA ALA A 314 -18.44 1.00 10.42
C ALA A 314 -17.39 0.10 11.10
N GLU A 315 -16.28 -0.15 10.40
CA GLU A 315 -15.17 -0.95 10.90
C GLU A 315 -13.86 -0.45 10.27
N THR A 316 -12.76 -0.55 11.01
CA THR A 316 -11.41 -0.24 10.51
C THR A 316 -10.55 -1.49 10.60
N THR A 317 -9.95 -1.88 9.48
CA THR A 317 -8.97 -2.97 9.40
C THR A 317 -7.55 -2.41 9.36
N ALA A 318 -6.54 -3.24 9.29
CA ALA A 318 -5.14 -2.80 9.16
C ALA A 318 -4.86 -2.04 7.84
N SER A 319 -5.66 -2.25 6.79
CA SER A 319 -5.41 -1.73 5.44
C SER A 319 -6.56 -0.96 4.82
N ALA A 320 -7.76 -0.99 5.42
CA ALA A 320 -8.96 -0.41 4.82
C ALA A 320 -9.96 0.10 5.86
N TRP A 321 -10.72 1.10 5.47
CA TRP A 321 -11.95 1.51 6.14
C TRP A 321 -13.14 0.81 5.50
N ARG A 322 -14.00 0.23 6.31
CA ARG A 322 -15.22 -0.46 5.88
C ARG A 322 -16.45 0.40 6.10
N PHE A 323 -17.19 0.65 5.02
CA PHE A 323 -18.44 1.41 5.07
C PHE A 323 -19.61 0.50 4.69
N GLU A 324 -20.64 0.45 5.53
CA GLU A 324 -21.85 -0.30 5.27
C GLU A 324 -22.89 0.58 4.56
N VAL A 325 -23.35 0.13 3.38
CA VAL A 325 -24.36 0.82 2.57
C VAL A 325 -25.54 -0.12 2.35
N LYS A 326 -26.74 0.36 2.69
CA LYS A 326 -27.98 -0.39 2.45
C LYS A 326 -28.55 -0.02 1.09
N LEU A 327 -28.68 -1.00 0.21
CA LEU A 327 -29.13 -0.82 -1.15
C LEU A 327 -30.61 -1.26 -1.27
N ALA A 328 -31.49 -0.35 -1.65
CA ALA A 328 -32.87 -0.68 -1.98
C ALA A 328 -32.95 -1.46 -3.31
N PRO A 329 -34.03 -2.22 -3.55
CA PRO A 329 -34.28 -2.88 -4.83
C PRO A 329 -34.24 -1.90 -6.01
N GLY A 330 -33.52 -2.21 -7.07
CA GLY A 330 -33.42 -1.39 -8.28
C GLY A 330 -32.77 -0.01 -8.12
N ALA A 331 -32.23 0.30 -6.94
CA ALA A 331 -31.70 1.63 -6.62
C ALA A 331 -30.30 1.87 -7.22
N THR A 332 -30.02 3.15 -7.46
CA THR A 332 -28.69 3.64 -7.77
C THR A 332 -28.31 4.68 -6.71
N GLU A 333 -27.21 4.44 -6.02
CA GLU A 333 -26.74 5.31 -4.94
C GLU A 333 -25.32 5.79 -5.20
N LYS A 334 -25.02 7.00 -4.75
CA LYS A 334 -23.66 7.57 -4.78
C LYS A 334 -23.15 7.68 -3.36
N PHE A 335 -22.00 7.08 -3.12
CA PHE A 335 -21.34 7.07 -1.83
C PHE A 335 -19.97 7.75 -1.96
N PRO A 336 -19.83 9.04 -1.58
CA PRO A 336 -18.56 9.76 -1.63
C PRO A 336 -17.76 9.48 -0.35
N VAL A 337 -16.49 9.12 -0.51
CA VAL A 337 -15.51 9.03 0.58
C VAL A 337 -14.49 10.14 0.38
N THR A 338 -14.43 11.07 1.34
CA THR A 338 -13.50 12.20 1.30
C THR A 338 -12.38 12.00 2.30
N GLU A 339 -11.15 12.11 1.82
CA GLU A 339 -9.94 12.02 2.60
C GLU A 339 -9.16 13.33 2.57
N GLU A 340 -8.42 13.63 3.61
CA GLU A 340 -7.56 14.81 3.71
C GLU A 340 -6.16 14.40 4.17
N ARG A 341 -5.15 14.91 3.47
CA ARG A 341 -3.76 14.84 3.89
C ARG A 341 -3.25 16.23 4.23
N VAL A 342 -2.69 16.39 5.42
CA VAL A 342 -2.01 17.62 5.83
C VAL A 342 -0.50 17.42 5.71
N TYR A 343 0.16 18.33 5.01
CA TYR A 343 1.62 18.33 4.86
C TYR A 343 2.17 19.74 4.92
N GLU A 344 3.44 19.85 5.24
CA GLU A 344 4.14 21.13 5.37
C GLU A 344 5.19 21.28 4.28
N THR A 345 5.29 22.49 3.75
CA THR A 345 6.37 22.91 2.86
C THR A 345 7.06 24.12 3.46
N SER A 346 8.39 24.14 3.42
CA SER A 346 9.17 25.28 3.90
C SER A 346 10.03 25.85 2.79
N MET A 347 10.09 27.18 2.71
CA MET A 347 10.91 27.90 1.75
C MET A 347 11.57 29.10 2.39
N GLY A 348 12.82 29.40 2.01
CA GLY A 348 13.49 30.62 2.42
C GLY A 348 12.95 31.83 1.62
N ILE A 349 12.48 32.86 2.30
CA ILE A 349 11.98 34.09 1.63
C ILE A 349 13.08 34.80 0.83
N ALA A 350 14.33 34.72 1.31
CA ALA A 350 15.45 35.31 0.59
C ALA A 350 15.59 34.79 -0.84
N GLY A 351 15.36 33.50 -1.07
CA GLY A 351 15.39 32.87 -2.40
C GLY A 351 14.11 32.96 -3.21
N ALA A 352 12.98 33.38 -2.62
CA ALA A 352 11.69 33.43 -3.29
C ALA A 352 11.65 34.58 -4.32
N THR A 353 11.03 34.33 -5.47
CA THR A 353 10.76 35.40 -6.47
C THR A 353 9.60 36.29 -6.01
N PRO A 354 9.53 37.55 -6.48
CA PRO A 354 8.41 38.45 -6.17
C PRO A 354 7.03 37.83 -6.47
N ASP A 355 6.90 37.12 -7.59
CA ASP A 355 5.63 36.54 -8.04
C ASP A 355 5.17 35.39 -7.10
N VAL A 356 6.08 34.56 -6.63
CA VAL A 356 5.78 33.55 -5.63
C VAL A 356 5.26 34.18 -4.34
N LEU A 357 5.88 35.28 -3.88
CA LEU A 357 5.42 35.99 -2.69
C LEU A 357 4.01 36.60 -2.86
N VAL A 358 3.69 37.10 -4.03
CA VAL A 358 2.36 37.63 -4.34
C VAL A 358 1.28 36.57 -4.21
N THR A 359 1.55 35.34 -4.67
CA THR A 359 0.62 34.21 -4.51
C THR A 359 0.26 33.97 -3.03
N TYR A 360 1.20 34.16 -2.12
CA TYR A 360 0.92 34.08 -0.69
C TYR A 360 0.16 35.30 -0.15
N VAL A 361 0.43 36.51 -0.68
CA VAL A 361 -0.28 37.74 -0.27
C VAL A 361 -1.78 37.65 -0.55
N GLU A 362 -2.17 36.99 -1.63
CA GLU A 362 -3.57 36.78 -2.00
C GLU A 362 -4.27 35.70 -1.14
N ASN A 363 -3.52 34.95 -0.33
CA ASN A 363 -4.06 33.85 0.44
C ASN A 363 -4.83 34.33 1.69
N THR A 364 -6.06 33.85 1.83
CA THR A 364 -6.96 34.21 2.96
C THR A 364 -6.55 33.61 4.31
N ALA A 365 -5.67 32.62 4.33
CA ALA A 365 -5.15 32.02 5.55
C ALA A 365 -4.16 32.93 6.30
N LEU A 366 -3.62 33.96 5.65
CA LEU A 366 -2.74 34.94 6.27
C LEU A 366 -3.51 36.08 6.92
N SER A 367 -3.02 36.53 8.08
CA SER A 367 -3.50 37.75 8.70
C SER A 367 -3.24 38.96 7.80
N GLU A 368 -4.02 40.03 7.96
CA GLU A 368 -3.82 41.27 7.18
C GLU A 368 -2.42 41.87 7.39
N ALA A 369 -1.91 41.79 8.63
CA ALA A 369 -0.57 42.25 8.94
C ALA A 369 0.52 41.43 8.19
N ALA A 370 0.37 40.10 8.19
CA ALA A 370 1.29 39.22 7.47
C ALA A 370 1.26 39.44 5.95
N ARG A 371 0.07 39.64 5.37
CA ARG A 371 -0.09 39.97 3.95
C ARG A 371 0.61 41.27 3.59
N LYS A 372 0.40 42.34 4.39
CA LYS A 372 1.08 43.65 4.17
C LYS A 372 2.60 43.52 4.30
N ALA A 373 3.07 42.71 5.22
CA ALA A 373 4.51 42.50 5.39
C ALA A 373 5.13 41.74 4.21
N LEU A 374 4.48 40.66 3.74
CA LEU A 374 4.95 39.94 2.54
C LEU A 374 4.87 40.78 1.27
N ALA A 375 3.86 41.63 1.15
CA ALA A 375 3.75 42.58 0.03
C ALA A 375 4.93 43.53 0.00
N ARG A 376 5.34 44.12 1.12
CA ARG A 376 6.53 44.98 1.22
C ARG A 376 7.79 44.26 0.77
N ILE A 377 7.98 43.00 1.20
CA ILE A 377 9.13 42.19 0.76
C ILE A 377 9.07 41.98 -0.77
N ALA A 378 7.90 41.65 -1.33
CA ALA A 378 7.75 41.45 -2.75
C ALA A 378 8.08 42.76 -3.53
N ASP A 379 7.62 43.91 -3.04
CA ASP A 379 7.91 45.20 -3.66
C ASP A 379 9.40 45.58 -3.58
N GLN A 380 10.03 45.31 -2.44
CA GLN A 380 11.48 45.50 -2.27
C GLN A 380 12.27 44.65 -3.26
N LYS A 381 11.89 43.37 -3.42
CA LYS A 381 12.53 42.46 -4.40
C LYS A 381 12.31 42.93 -5.84
N ARG A 382 11.13 43.48 -6.18
CA ARG A 382 10.89 44.08 -7.48
C ARG A 382 11.80 45.31 -7.71
N ALA A 383 11.98 46.13 -6.67
CA ALA A 383 12.90 47.28 -6.75
C ALA A 383 14.36 46.85 -6.99
N ILE A 384 14.82 45.77 -6.35
CA ILE A 384 16.15 45.17 -6.56
C ILE A 384 16.24 44.66 -8.02
N ALA A 385 15.25 43.89 -8.50
CA ALA A 385 15.26 43.35 -9.85
C ALA A 385 15.24 44.45 -10.93
N ALA A 386 14.50 45.56 -10.72
CA ALA A 386 14.49 46.69 -11.58
C ALA A 386 15.86 47.42 -11.63
N ASN A 387 16.51 47.54 -10.46
CA ASN A 387 17.84 48.12 -10.38
C ASN A 387 18.91 47.24 -11.05
N ASP A 388 18.79 45.91 -10.92
CA ASP A 388 19.67 44.96 -11.63
C ASP A 388 19.51 45.01 -13.13
N ALA A 389 18.29 45.18 -13.62
CA ALA A 389 18.03 45.38 -15.05
C ALA A 389 18.64 46.70 -15.56
N GLU A 390 18.66 47.74 -14.72
CA GLU A 390 19.31 49.03 -15.06
C GLU A 390 20.82 48.93 -15.07
N ILE A 391 21.39 48.20 -14.12
CA ILE A 391 22.84 47.87 -14.09
C ILE A 391 23.23 47.15 -15.38
N ALA A 392 22.50 46.06 -15.74
CA ALA A 392 22.80 45.27 -16.93
C ALA A 392 22.72 46.13 -18.24
N ARG A 393 21.73 46.99 -18.34
CA ARG A 393 21.61 47.95 -19.50
C ARG A 393 22.78 48.91 -19.54
N THR A 394 23.16 49.49 -18.42
CA THR A 394 24.28 50.45 -18.32
C THR A 394 25.61 49.76 -18.60
N GLU A 395 25.81 48.53 -18.16
CA GLU A 395 27.00 47.71 -18.49
C GLU A 395 27.06 47.37 -19.97
N GLN A 396 25.94 47.08 -20.61
CA GLN A 396 25.87 46.88 -22.05
C GLN A 396 26.30 48.16 -22.80
N GLN A 397 25.71 49.30 -22.45
CA GLN A 397 26.10 50.60 -23.03
C GLN A 397 27.58 50.92 -22.86
N PHE A 398 28.09 50.66 -21.66
CA PHE A 398 29.51 50.84 -21.39
C PHE A 398 30.40 49.99 -22.30
N ASN A 399 30.07 48.70 -22.44
CA ASN A 399 30.79 47.77 -23.31
C ASN A 399 30.71 48.12 -24.78
N GLU A 400 29.58 48.68 -25.25
CA GLU A 400 29.41 49.13 -26.61
C GLU A 400 30.30 50.35 -26.90
N VAL A 401 30.36 51.33 -26.00
CA VAL A 401 31.23 52.46 -26.14
C VAL A 401 32.70 52.07 -26.12
N VAL A 402 33.10 51.13 -25.24
CA VAL A 402 34.50 50.62 -25.19
C VAL A 402 34.87 49.95 -26.51
N LYS A 403 34.00 49.13 -27.09
CA LYS A 403 34.24 48.51 -28.42
C LYS A 403 34.35 49.53 -29.54
N ASP A 404 33.53 50.59 -29.49
CA ASP A 404 33.58 51.64 -30.48
C ASP A 404 34.86 52.49 -30.38
N GLN A 405 35.31 52.77 -29.15
CA GLN A 405 36.62 53.40 -28.91
C GLN A 405 37.77 52.59 -29.50
N GLU A 406 37.79 51.27 -29.30
CA GLU A 406 38.83 50.42 -29.87
C GLU A 406 38.85 50.49 -31.40
N ARG A 407 37.66 50.49 -32.03
CA ARG A 407 37.50 50.68 -33.46
C ARG A 407 38.04 52.00 -33.94
N LEU A 408 37.73 53.12 -33.21
CA LEU A 408 38.21 54.46 -33.55
C LEU A 408 39.75 54.57 -33.42
N ARG A 409 40.31 53.95 -32.36
CA ARG A 409 41.79 53.93 -32.18
C ARG A 409 42.47 53.17 -33.32
N GLN A 410 41.93 52.03 -33.76
CA GLN A 410 42.48 51.30 -34.89
C GLN A 410 42.34 52.07 -36.19
N ASN A 411 41.24 52.80 -36.42
CA ASN A 411 41.04 53.65 -37.57
C ASN A 411 42.07 54.83 -37.59
N ILE A 412 42.27 55.51 -36.49
CA ILE A 412 43.27 56.57 -36.33
C ILE A 412 44.69 56.00 -36.62
N ALA A 413 45.03 54.85 -36.06
CA ALA A 413 46.32 54.23 -36.31
C ALA A 413 46.57 53.88 -37.80
N SER A 414 45.51 53.50 -38.48
CA SER A 414 45.57 53.20 -39.94
C SER A 414 45.67 54.45 -40.78
N LEU A 415 44.93 55.51 -40.45
CA LEU A 415 44.89 56.76 -41.21
C LEU A 415 46.16 57.62 -41.01
N ASN A 416 46.79 57.58 -39.87
CA ASN A 416 48.08 58.26 -39.61
C ASN A 416 49.20 57.82 -40.56
N ARG A 417 49.03 56.70 -41.29
CA ARG A 417 49.98 56.18 -42.31
C ARG A 417 49.66 56.66 -43.69
N VAL A 418 48.55 57.39 -43.90
CA VAL A 418 48.09 57.84 -45.18
C VAL A 418 48.15 59.33 -45.27
N SER A 419 48.91 59.92 -46.21
CA SER A 419 49.00 61.40 -46.45
C SER A 419 47.66 62.01 -46.83
N GLY A 420 47.34 63.18 -46.23
CA GLY A 420 46.13 63.97 -46.62
C GLY A 420 44.86 63.62 -45.84
N GLN A 421 44.89 62.81 -44.80
CA GLN A 421 43.72 62.40 -44.01
C GLN A 421 43.65 63.04 -42.59
N GLN A 422 44.31 64.17 -42.40
CA GLN A 422 44.38 64.84 -41.09
C GLN A 422 43.02 65.31 -40.55
N ASP A 423 42.11 65.77 -41.40
CA ASP A 423 40.75 66.15 -40.97
C ASP A 423 39.94 64.98 -40.40
N LEU A 424 40.10 63.83 -41.01
CA LEU A 424 39.40 62.61 -40.55
C LEU A 424 39.98 62.11 -39.21
N VAL A 425 41.30 62.19 -39.05
CA VAL A 425 41.97 61.85 -37.75
C VAL A 425 41.49 62.81 -36.65
N GLN A 426 41.39 64.14 -36.91
CA GLN A 426 40.84 65.07 -35.94
C GLN A 426 39.38 64.77 -35.59
N LYS A 427 38.57 64.39 -36.57
CA LYS A 427 37.17 64.01 -36.35
C LYS A 427 37.10 62.80 -35.39
N TYR A 428 37.89 61.74 -35.61
CA TYR A 428 37.91 60.58 -34.74
C TYR A 428 38.48 60.91 -33.36
N ALA A 429 39.48 61.79 -33.23
CA ALA A 429 39.98 62.22 -31.96
C ALA A 429 38.92 62.97 -31.11
N ARG A 430 38.10 63.83 -31.72
CA ARG A 430 36.96 64.48 -31.05
C ARG A 430 35.90 63.46 -30.62
N GLN A 431 35.64 62.43 -31.43
CA GLN A 431 34.73 61.36 -31.08
C GLN A 431 35.25 60.55 -29.86
N LEU A 432 36.54 60.26 -29.83
CA LEU A 432 37.18 59.58 -28.65
C LEU A 432 37.04 60.42 -27.38
N GLU A 433 37.25 61.74 -27.44
CA GLU A 433 37.11 62.63 -26.30
C GLU A 433 35.66 62.66 -25.76
N ALA A 434 34.67 62.73 -26.69
CA ALA A 434 33.28 62.63 -26.30
C ALA A 434 32.92 61.28 -25.67
N GLN A 435 33.47 60.20 -26.21
CA GLN A 435 33.27 58.87 -25.66
C GLN A 435 33.97 58.64 -24.30
N GLU A 436 35.12 59.25 -24.06
CA GLU A 436 35.77 59.22 -22.72
C GLU A 436 34.87 59.91 -21.67
N THR A 437 34.28 61.05 -22.00
CA THR A 437 33.28 61.69 -21.14
C THR A 437 32.07 60.84 -20.89
N GLN A 438 31.58 60.18 -21.93
CA GLN A 438 30.46 59.26 -21.80
C GLN A 438 30.81 58.03 -20.91
N LEU A 439 32.00 57.43 -21.07
CA LEU A 439 32.43 56.32 -20.24
C LEU A 439 32.59 56.71 -18.77
N ALA A 440 33.09 57.93 -18.49
CA ALA A 440 33.17 58.44 -17.11
C ALA A 440 31.75 58.52 -16.49
N ALA A 441 30.78 59.12 -17.22
CA ALA A 441 29.39 59.18 -16.74
C ALA A 441 28.75 57.81 -16.53
N LEU A 442 28.99 56.85 -17.44
CA LEU A 442 28.49 55.48 -17.28
C LEU A 442 29.14 54.74 -16.07
N ARG A 443 30.43 54.98 -15.80
CA ARG A 443 31.10 54.44 -14.61
C ARG A 443 30.49 54.99 -13.32
N ASP A 444 30.26 56.31 -13.28
CA ASP A 444 29.64 56.94 -12.12
C ASP A 444 28.24 56.40 -11.91
N ARG A 445 27.45 56.27 -12.98
CA ARG A 445 26.12 55.67 -12.92
C ARG A 445 26.11 54.25 -12.43
N LEU A 446 27.04 53.39 -12.90
CA LEU A 446 27.19 52.02 -12.42
C LEU A 446 27.52 51.96 -10.93
N SER A 447 28.41 52.87 -10.48
CA SER A 447 28.76 52.98 -9.08
C SER A 447 27.57 53.33 -8.20
N GLU A 448 26.77 54.31 -8.60
CA GLU A 448 25.53 54.71 -7.92
C GLU A 448 24.51 53.57 -7.87
N LEU A 449 24.25 52.88 -9.01
CA LEU A 449 23.32 51.75 -9.08
C LEU A 449 23.76 50.57 -8.18
N ARG A 450 25.05 50.27 -8.14
CA ARG A 450 25.58 49.23 -7.28
C ARG A 450 25.47 49.58 -5.78
N LYS A 451 25.73 50.85 -5.41
CA LYS A 451 25.50 51.35 -4.04
C LYS A 451 24.03 51.26 -3.66
N LYS A 452 23.12 51.63 -4.58
CA LYS A 452 21.66 51.52 -4.39
C LYS A 452 21.24 50.05 -4.21
N LYS A 453 21.81 49.15 -5.00
CA LYS A 453 21.53 47.71 -4.87
C LYS A 453 21.93 47.23 -3.45
N ALA A 454 23.13 47.52 -3.01
CA ALA A 454 23.61 47.09 -1.69
C ALA A 454 22.70 47.63 -0.57
N ALA A 455 22.26 48.90 -0.66
CA ALA A 455 21.33 49.45 0.33
C ALA A 455 19.95 48.77 0.32
N LEU A 456 19.40 48.47 -0.85
CA LEU A 456 18.14 47.77 -0.98
C LEU A 456 18.23 46.30 -0.45
N GLU A 457 19.35 45.64 -0.69
CA GLU A 457 19.58 44.26 -0.20
C GLU A 457 19.73 44.22 1.32
N GLU A 458 20.45 45.17 1.93
CA GLU A 458 20.58 45.26 3.38
C GLU A 458 19.26 45.60 4.06
N GLU A 459 18.48 46.51 3.48
CA GLU A 459 17.15 46.81 3.96
C GLU A 459 16.20 45.56 3.88
N LEU A 460 16.23 44.83 2.76
CA LEU A 460 15.50 43.58 2.61
C LEU A 460 15.86 42.57 3.66
N LYS A 461 17.15 42.37 3.92
CA LYS A 461 17.67 41.47 4.95
C LYS A 461 17.15 41.84 6.33
N ALA A 462 17.25 43.13 6.69
CA ALA A 462 16.76 43.62 7.97
C ALA A 462 15.23 43.47 8.13
N GLN A 463 14.47 43.62 7.04
CA GLN A 463 13.01 43.37 7.04
C GLN A 463 12.71 41.89 7.26
N ILE A 464 13.39 40.97 6.59
CA ILE A 464 13.20 39.53 6.71
C ILE A 464 13.55 39.04 8.12
N GLU A 465 14.62 39.52 8.72
CA GLU A 465 15.07 39.11 10.06
C GLU A 465 14.08 39.52 11.17
N LYS A 466 13.42 40.66 11.03
CA LYS A 466 12.47 41.21 12.00
C LYS A 466 11.06 40.63 11.87
N LEU A 467 10.77 39.94 10.76
CA LEU A 467 9.42 39.50 10.46
C LEU A 467 9.15 38.09 11.00
N GLU A 468 8.19 38.02 11.94
CA GLU A 468 7.67 36.76 12.45
C GLU A 468 6.13 36.84 12.52
N PHE A 469 5.45 35.79 12.09
CA PHE A 469 3.99 35.62 12.20
C PHE A 469 3.57 34.14 12.10
#